data_8bb77ca577fe8aeeb48641051895fc2e
#
_entry.id   8bb77ca577fe8aeeb48641051895fc2e
#
_cell.length_a   1.000
_cell.length_b   1.000
_cell.length_c   1.000
_cell.angle_alpha   90.00
_cell.angle_beta   90.00
_cell.angle_gamma   90.00
#
_symmetry.space_group_name_H-M   'P 1'
#
loop_
_entity.id
_entity.type
_entity.pdbx_description
1 polymer ?
#
loop_
_entity_poly.entity_id
_entity_poly.type
_entity_poly.pdbx_seq_one_letter_code
_entity_poly.pdbx_strand_id
1 'polypeptide(L)'
;ALLSRLVYGVLERKMTLDYIIEQYARQYAKTKKAVKNVLRLGVYQIYFMDSVPDHAAVHETVSLLDRCKLAYAKKFVNAVLRSVCKREVQLDKLPDTLRYSCPQALIGLWTHAYGKERTHEILSALEYGAPLFVTPNTLKISAEALCDRFVQMGIDAKVNGGSVQILSSVDIAGCSLYKEGFFFVQDLSSRRCARALGARPGETVLYMCACPGGETFAIAMQMQNLG
;
A
#
# COMPACT_ATOMS: atom_id res chain seq x y z
N ALA A 1 8.68 4.69 8.26
CA ALA A 1 8.66 3.94 6.97
C ALA A 1 8.74 2.42 7.18
N LEU A 2 9.82 1.83 7.77
CA LEU A 2 10.00 0.38 7.92
C LEU A 2 8.87 -0.30 8.70
N LEU A 3 8.49 0.23 9.87
CA LEU A 3 7.43 -0.33 10.71
C LEU A 3 6.08 -0.41 9.95
N SER A 4 5.71 0.65 9.28
CA SER A 4 4.47 0.68 8.47
C SER A 4 4.51 -0.36 7.35
N ARG A 5 5.65 -0.48 6.64
CA ARG A 5 5.83 -1.49 5.59
C ARG A 5 5.69 -2.92 6.12
N LEU A 6 6.27 -3.21 7.29
CA LEU A 6 6.14 -4.52 7.92
C LEU A 6 4.70 -4.83 8.33
N VAL A 7 4.03 -3.88 8.99
CA VAL A 7 2.65 -4.11 9.49
C VAL A 7 1.67 -4.26 8.34
N TYR A 8 1.64 -3.31 7.42
CA TYR A 8 0.70 -3.35 6.29
C TYR A 8 1.03 -4.49 5.32
N GLY A 9 2.30 -4.73 5.02
CA GLY A 9 2.69 -5.83 4.15
C GLY A 9 2.33 -7.22 4.70
N VAL A 10 2.45 -7.42 6.02
CA VAL A 10 1.97 -8.66 6.66
C VAL A 10 0.45 -8.79 6.57
N LEU A 11 -0.30 -7.70 6.71
CA LEU A 11 -1.76 -7.72 6.58
C LEU A 11 -2.19 -8.00 5.14
N GLU A 12 -1.59 -7.33 4.18
CA GLU A 12 -1.87 -7.49 2.75
C GLU A 12 -1.55 -8.90 2.25
N ARG A 13 -0.44 -9.49 2.69
CA ARG A 13 0.03 -10.80 2.24
C ARG A 13 -0.32 -11.94 3.19
N LYS A 14 -1.26 -11.73 4.11
CA LYS A 14 -1.54 -12.66 5.21
C LYS A 14 -1.84 -14.10 4.75
N MET A 15 -2.64 -14.29 3.70
CA MET A 15 -3.00 -15.62 3.20
C MET A 15 -1.79 -16.31 2.58
N THR A 16 -0.99 -15.60 1.81
CA THR A 16 0.27 -16.07 1.22
C THR A 16 1.26 -16.49 2.30
N LEU A 17 1.45 -15.64 3.32
CA LEU A 17 2.37 -15.88 4.44
C LEU A 17 1.94 -17.10 5.25
N ASP A 18 0.66 -17.22 5.57
CA ASP A 18 0.12 -18.38 6.29
C ASP A 18 0.36 -19.67 5.49
N TYR A 19 0.09 -19.65 4.20
CA TYR A 19 0.36 -20.80 3.33
C TYR A 19 1.84 -21.20 3.32
N ILE A 20 2.76 -20.22 3.14
CA ILE A 20 4.20 -20.51 3.17
C ILE A 20 4.60 -21.14 4.50
N ILE A 21 4.16 -20.59 5.63
CA ILE A 21 4.50 -21.10 6.96
C ILE A 21 4.00 -22.53 7.14
N GLU A 22 2.79 -22.83 6.65
CA GLU A 22 2.17 -24.16 6.77
C GLU A 22 2.97 -25.27 6.04
N GLN A 23 3.70 -24.92 4.97
CA GLN A 23 4.57 -25.89 4.29
C GLN A 23 5.73 -26.37 5.18
N TYR A 24 6.15 -25.57 6.17
CA TYR A 24 7.30 -25.86 7.04
C TYR A 24 6.92 -26.10 8.50
N ALA A 25 5.68 -25.83 8.90
CA ALA A 25 5.21 -25.88 10.28
C ALA A 25 3.96 -26.75 10.42
N ARG A 26 4.12 -28.08 10.57
CA ARG A 26 3.02 -29.07 10.66
C ARG A 26 1.94 -28.74 11.70
N GLN A 27 2.26 -28.00 12.76
CA GLN A 27 1.32 -27.64 13.83
C GLN A 27 0.93 -26.15 13.78
N TYR A 28 1.09 -25.48 12.64
CA TYR A 28 0.80 -24.06 12.53
C TYR A 28 -0.61 -23.71 12.97
N ALA A 29 -1.61 -24.50 12.62
CA ALA A 29 -3.00 -24.27 13.02
C ALA A 29 -3.18 -24.14 14.55
N LYS A 30 -2.44 -24.93 15.34
CA LYS A 30 -2.48 -24.95 16.81
C LYS A 30 -1.57 -23.89 17.47
N THR A 31 -0.76 -23.18 16.69
CA THR A 31 0.18 -22.18 17.19
C THR A 31 -0.56 -20.94 17.72
N LYS A 32 -0.11 -20.38 18.85
CA LYS A 32 -0.69 -19.16 19.44
C LYS A 32 -0.63 -17.99 18.45
N LYS A 33 -1.67 -17.15 18.42
CA LYS A 33 -1.79 -16.00 17.49
C LYS A 33 -0.56 -15.09 17.50
N ALA A 34 0.00 -14.80 18.68
CA ALA A 34 1.19 -13.96 18.82
C ALA A 34 2.41 -14.58 18.11
N VAL A 35 2.64 -15.89 18.25
CA VAL A 35 3.74 -16.57 17.56
C VAL A 35 3.51 -16.63 16.05
N LYS A 36 2.25 -16.82 15.60
CA LYS A 36 1.89 -16.72 14.17
C LYS A 36 2.25 -15.35 13.60
N ASN A 37 1.96 -14.27 14.33
CA ASN A 37 2.28 -12.92 13.86
C ASN A 37 3.81 -12.71 13.77
N VAL A 38 4.58 -13.22 14.72
CA VAL A 38 6.05 -13.17 14.66
C VAL A 38 6.58 -13.95 13.46
N LEU A 39 6.05 -15.16 13.20
CA LEU A 39 6.41 -15.94 12.00
C LEU A 39 6.09 -15.18 10.71
N ARG A 40 4.89 -14.57 10.60
CA ARG A 40 4.50 -13.77 9.43
C ARG A 40 5.47 -12.61 9.18
N LEU A 41 5.89 -11.91 10.25
CA LEU A 41 6.88 -10.84 10.14
C LEU A 41 8.22 -11.33 9.58
N GLY A 42 8.70 -12.48 10.03
CA GLY A 42 9.93 -13.07 9.52
C GLY A 42 9.82 -13.51 8.07
N VAL A 43 8.73 -14.23 7.73
CA VAL A 43 8.49 -14.71 6.35
C VAL A 43 8.29 -13.53 5.39
N TYR A 44 7.59 -12.47 5.81
CA TYR A 44 7.42 -11.28 5.00
C TYR A 44 8.77 -10.63 4.66
N GLN A 45 9.67 -10.51 5.63
CA GLN A 45 11.02 -9.97 5.38
C GLN A 45 11.80 -10.85 4.39
N ILE A 46 11.74 -12.18 4.52
CA ILE A 46 12.46 -13.12 3.65
C ILE A 46 11.93 -13.10 2.21
N TYR A 47 10.62 -13.00 2.00
CA TYR A 47 10.00 -13.12 0.67
C TYR A 47 9.73 -11.79 -0.03
N PHE A 48 9.57 -10.68 0.72
CA PHE A 48 9.06 -9.42 0.19
C PHE A 48 9.93 -8.19 0.52
N MET A 49 11.10 -8.41 1.13
CA MET A 49 12.02 -7.31 1.46
C MET A 49 13.46 -7.61 1.02
N ASP A 50 13.74 -7.43 -0.28
CA ASP A 50 15.06 -7.72 -0.88
C ASP A 50 16.22 -6.99 -0.20
N SER A 51 15.94 -5.84 0.43
CA SER A 51 16.94 -5.06 1.16
C SER A 51 17.32 -5.66 2.53
N VAL A 52 16.61 -6.70 3.00
CA VAL A 52 16.86 -7.34 4.29
C VAL A 52 17.50 -8.72 4.06
N PRO A 53 18.76 -8.93 4.46
CA PRO A 53 19.39 -10.23 4.36
C PRO A 53 18.66 -11.30 5.19
N ASP A 54 18.53 -12.51 4.66
CA ASP A 54 17.80 -13.60 5.32
C ASP A 54 18.26 -13.87 6.75
N HIS A 55 19.58 -13.85 6.99
CA HIS A 55 20.13 -14.06 8.33
C HIS A 55 19.71 -12.97 9.32
N ALA A 56 19.61 -11.71 8.86
CA ALA A 56 19.15 -10.59 9.68
C ALA A 56 17.64 -10.71 9.96
N ALA A 57 16.84 -11.06 8.95
CA ALA A 57 15.41 -11.31 9.11
C ALA A 57 15.13 -12.39 10.16
N VAL A 58 15.87 -13.51 10.11
CA VAL A 58 15.74 -14.60 11.08
C VAL A 58 16.17 -14.14 12.48
N HIS A 59 17.35 -13.52 12.60
CA HIS A 59 17.90 -13.09 13.89
C HIS A 59 16.98 -12.10 14.60
N GLU A 60 16.58 -11.02 13.92
CA GLU A 60 15.73 -9.99 14.49
C GLU A 60 14.34 -10.53 14.87
N THR A 61 13.77 -11.38 14.02
CA THR A 61 12.46 -12.00 14.30
C THR A 61 12.52 -12.91 15.51
N VAL A 62 13.59 -13.70 15.69
CA VAL A 62 13.77 -14.57 16.86
C VAL A 62 14.03 -13.74 18.13
N SER A 63 14.80 -12.65 18.02
CA SER A 63 15.07 -11.74 19.14
C SER A 63 13.82 -11.03 19.62
N LEU A 64 12.88 -10.72 18.73
CA LEU A 64 11.59 -10.11 19.07
C LEU A 64 10.78 -10.96 20.06
N LEU A 65 10.94 -12.28 20.06
CA LEU A 65 10.20 -13.19 20.96
C LEU A 65 10.54 -12.94 22.45
N ASP A 66 11.73 -12.47 22.79
CA ASP A 66 12.06 -12.10 24.18
C ASP A 66 11.25 -10.89 24.63
N ARG A 67 11.21 -9.86 23.79
CA ARG A 67 10.45 -8.63 24.06
C ARG A 67 8.94 -8.92 24.17
N CYS A 68 8.45 -9.91 23.42
CA CYS A 68 7.04 -10.31 23.45
C CYS A 68 6.71 -11.33 24.55
N LYS A 69 7.64 -11.70 25.43
CA LYS A 69 7.48 -12.76 26.44
C LYS A 69 7.10 -14.14 25.83
N LEU A 70 7.63 -14.44 24.64
CA LEU A 70 7.39 -15.67 23.88
C LEU A 70 8.67 -16.50 23.70
N ALA A 71 9.63 -16.37 24.60
CA ALA A 71 10.95 -17.04 24.54
C ALA A 71 10.85 -18.56 24.34
N TYR A 72 9.79 -19.20 24.85
CA TYR A 72 9.52 -20.63 24.68
C TYR A 72 9.41 -21.04 23.20
N ALA A 73 9.02 -20.13 22.31
CA ALA A 73 8.82 -20.40 20.88
C ALA A 73 10.10 -20.22 20.03
N LYS A 74 11.22 -19.73 20.60
CA LYS A 74 12.42 -19.39 19.84
C LYS A 74 12.95 -20.54 18.97
N LYS A 75 13.09 -21.74 19.54
CA LYS A 75 13.59 -22.91 18.80
C LYS A 75 12.69 -23.23 17.61
N PHE A 76 11.38 -23.19 17.82
CA PHE A 76 10.38 -23.44 16.78
C PHE A 76 10.43 -22.39 15.68
N VAL A 77 10.36 -21.09 16.03
CA VAL A 77 10.38 -19.99 15.08
C VAL A 77 11.67 -19.97 14.27
N ASN A 78 12.83 -20.15 14.94
CA ASN A 78 14.13 -20.21 14.25
C ASN A 78 14.21 -21.38 13.25
N ALA A 79 13.73 -22.57 13.62
CA ALA A 79 13.72 -23.73 12.73
C ALA A 79 12.84 -23.51 11.51
N VAL A 80 11.63 -22.96 11.70
CA VAL A 80 10.70 -22.66 10.61
C VAL A 80 11.32 -21.62 9.68
N LEU A 81 11.79 -20.48 10.19
CA LEU A 81 12.33 -19.40 9.35
C LEU A 81 13.59 -19.84 8.56
N ARG A 82 14.47 -20.63 9.17
CA ARG A 82 15.62 -21.20 8.44
C ARG A 82 15.20 -22.13 7.30
N SER A 83 14.12 -22.90 7.48
CA SER A 83 13.56 -23.71 6.39
C SER A 83 12.93 -22.84 5.31
N VAL A 84 12.24 -21.79 5.68
CA VAL A 84 11.65 -20.80 4.76
C VAL A 84 12.70 -20.12 3.87
N CYS A 85 13.92 -19.87 4.40
CA CYS A 85 15.03 -19.28 3.61
C CYS A 85 15.46 -20.13 2.40
N LYS A 86 15.08 -21.42 2.34
CA LYS A 86 15.29 -22.24 1.13
C LYS A 86 14.43 -21.82 -0.05
N ARG A 87 13.37 -21.05 0.18
CA ARG A 87 12.42 -20.54 -0.83
C ARG A 87 11.89 -21.62 -1.78
N GLU A 88 11.52 -22.78 -1.23
CA GLU A 88 10.94 -23.89 -2.02
C GLU A 88 9.54 -23.54 -2.57
N VAL A 89 8.82 -22.62 -1.91
CA VAL A 89 7.53 -22.11 -2.38
C VAL A 89 7.75 -21.03 -3.43
N GLN A 90 7.32 -21.30 -4.66
CA GLN A 90 7.38 -20.36 -5.77
C GLN A 90 6.05 -19.61 -5.88
N LEU A 91 6.05 -18.29 -5.65
CA LEU A 91 4.84 -17.47 -5.57
C LEU A 91 4.07 -17.41 -6.90
N ASP A 92 4.78 -17.42 -8.02
CA ASP A 92 4.23 -17.38 -9.38
C ASP A 92 3.44 -18.63 -9.75
N LYS A 93 3.69 -19.75 -9.05
CA LYS A 93 2.98 -21.03 -9.25
C LYS A 93 1.78 -21.22 -8.32
N LEU A 94 1.54 -20.28 -7.40
CA LEU A 94 0.41 -20.37 -6.51
C LEU A 94 -0.91 -20.00 -7.21
N PRO A 95 -2.04 -20.56 -6.75
CA PRO A 95 -3.36 -20.06 -7.15
C PRO A 95 -3.50 -18.56 -6.81
N ASP A 96 -4.28 -17.84 -7.59
CA ASP A 96 -4.48 -16.38 -7.44
C ASP A 96 -4.87 -15.97 -6.00
N THR A 97 -5.69 -16.77 -5.32
CA THR A 97 -6.06 -16.54 -3.92
C THR A 97 -4.87 -16.45 -2.98
N LEU A 98 -3.86 -17.28 -3.20
CA LEU A 98 -2.66 -17.34 -2.38
C LEU A 98 -1.58 -16.42 -2.92
N ARG A 99 -1.42 -16.31 -4.24
CA ARG A 99 -0.45 -15.42 -4.87
C ARG A 99 -0.72 -13.96 -4.48
N TYR A 100 -1.96 -13.52 -4.65
CA TYR A 100 -2.37 -12.14 -4.38
C TYR A 100 -2.94 -11.91 -2.98
N SER A 101 -3.01 -12.97 -2.15
CA SER A 101 -3.64 -12.91 -0.82
C SER A 101 -5.08 -12.36 -0.87
N CYS A 102 -5.82 -12.71 -1.93
CA CYS A 102 -7.16 -12.23 -2.21
C CYS A 102 -8.19 -13.34 -2.02
N PRO A 103 -9.28 -13.13 -1.24
CA PRO A 103 -10.30 -14.15 -1.04
C PRO A 103 -10.96 -14.60 -2.34
N GLN A 104 -11.20 -15.92 -2.49
CA GLN A 104 -11.84 -16.50 -3.68
C GLN A 104 -13.19 -15.87 -4.00
N ALA A 105 -13.97 -15.50 -2.98
CA ALA A 105 -15.27 -14.85 -3.17
C ALA A 105 -15.14 -13.51 -3.89
N LEU A 106 -14.09 -12.73 -3.57
CA LEU A 106 -13.83 -11.44 -4.21
C LEU A 106 -13.33 -11.63 -5.65
N ILE A 107 -12.43 -12.58 -5.88
CA ILE A 107 -11.98 -12.96 -7.23
C ILE A 107 -13.18 -13.41 -8.09
N GLY A 108 -14.07 -14.22 -7.53
CA GLY A 108 -15.30 -14.67 -8.22
C GLY A 108 -16.22 -13.50 -8.57
N LEU A 109 -16.42 -12.57 -7.65
CA LEU A 109 -17.21 -11.34 -7.89
C LEU A 109 -16.65 -10.51 -9.04
N TRP A 110 -15.34 -10.26 -9.03
CA TRP A 110 -14.69 -9.49 -10.11
C TRP A 110 -14.71 -10.23 -11.44
N THR A 111 -14.50 -11.56 -11.42
CA THR A 111 -14.57 -12.37 -12.64
C THR A 111 -15.97 -12.35 -13.25
N HIS A 112 -17.01 -12.37 -12.42
CA HIS A 112 -18.39 -12.25 -12.89
C HIS A 112 -18.67 -10.86 -13.48
N ALA A 113 -18.18 -9.80 -12.82
CA ALA A 113 -18.46 -8.41 -13.22
C ALA A 113 -17.62 -7.93 -14.41
N TYR A 114 -16.35 -8.35 -14.51
CA TYR A 114 -15.37 -7.75 -15.44
C TYR A 114 -14.73 -8.77 -16.39
N GLY A 115 -14.99 -10.07 -16.23
CA GLY A 115 -14.32 -11.14 -16.95
C GLY A 115 -12.95 -11.51 -16.40
N LYS A 116 -12.40 -12.64 -16.85
CA LYS A 116 -11.15 -13.20 -16.33
C LYS A 116 -9.92 -12.33 -16.57
N GLU A 117 -9.77 -11.80 -17.78
CA GLU A 117 -8.60 -10.98 -18.14
C GLU A 117 -8.51 -9.73 -17.28
N ARG A 118 -9.63 -8.99 -17.17
CA ARG A 118 -9.66 -7.77 -16.36
C ARG A 118 -9.48 -8.06 -14.87
N THR A 119 -10.01 -9.19 -14.38
CA THR A 119 -9.77 -9.64 -13.01
C THR A 119 -8.29 -9.89 -12.76
N HIS A 120 -7.60 -10.54 -13.70
CA HIS A 120 -6.16 -10.79 -13.58
C HIS A 120 -5.35 -9.47 -13.57
N GLU A 121 -5.72 -8.50 -14.39
CA GLU A 121 -5.10 -7.15 -14.37
C GLU A 121 -5.30 -6.47 -13.00
N ILE A 122 -6.51 -6.56 -12.42
CA ILE A 122 -6.82 -6.01 -11.09
C ILE A 122 -5.95 -6.70 -10.03
N LEU A 123 -5.87 -8.03 -10.03
CA LEU A 123 -5.07 -8.79 -9.09
C LEU A 123 -3.59 -8.47 -9.23
N SER A 124 -3.08 -8.39 -10.46
CA SER A 124 -1.68 -8.04 -10.71
C SER A 124 -1.36 -6.63 -10.22
N ALA A 125 -2.30 -5.68 -10.33
CA ALA A 125 -2.12 -4.34 -9.82
C ALA A 125 -1.97 -4.28 -8.29
N LEU A 126 -2.48 -5.28 -7.54
CA LEU A 126 -2.29 -5.39 -6.09
C LEU A 126 -0.83 -5.71 -5.67
N GLU A 127 -0.01 -6.20 -6.59
CA GLU A 127 1.42 -6.47 -6.32
C GLU A 127 2.24 -5.17 -6.26
N TYR A 128 1.76 -4.13 -6.92
CA TYR A 128 2.39 -2.82 -6.94
C TYR A 128 1.73 -1.92 -5.89
N GLY A 129 2.53 -1.19 -5.13
CA GLY A 129 2.00 -0.16 -4.22
C GLY A 129 1.14 0.87 -4.96
N ALA A 130 0.17 1.44 -4.28
CA ALA A 130 -0.64 2.51 -4.87
C ALA A 130 0.27 3.67 -5.30
N PRO A 131 0.12 4.17 -6.53
CA PRO A 131 0.90 5.32 -6.99
C PRO A 131 0.55 6.57 -6.16
N LEU A 132 1.56 7.36 -5.82
CA LEU A 132 1.36 8.61 -5.10
C LEU A 132 0.93 9.69 -6.09
N PHE A 133 -0.28 10.20 -5.91
CA PHE A 133 -0.79 11.34 -6.65
C PHE A 133 -0.95 12.57 -5.76
N VAL A 134 -0.65 13.72 -6.32
CA VAL A 134 -0.94 15.02 -5.72
C VAL A 134 -1.79 15.86 -6.67
N THR A 135 -2.78 16.54 -6.12
CA THR A 135 -3.65 17.44 -6.87
C THR A 135 -3.15 18.87 -6.69
N PRO A 136 -2.82 19.59 -7.79
CA PRO A 136 -2.41 20.98 -7.71
C PRO A 136 -3.55 21.87 -7.18
N ASN A 137 -3.21 22.85 -6.37
CA ASN A 137 -4.12 23.93 -6.05
C ASN A 137 -4.24 24.84 -7.27
N THR A 138 -5.26 24.63 -8.08
CA THR A 138 -5.44 25.34 -9.35
C THR A 138 -5.72 26.83 -9.20
N LEU A 139 -6.00 27.30 -7.97
CA LEU A 139 -6.04 28.73 -7.64
C LEU A 139 -4.65 29.37 -7.55
N LYS A 140 -3.59 28.56 -7.46
CA LYS A 140 -2.20 29.00 -7.30
C LYS A 140 -1.26 28.54 -8.41
N ILE A 141 -1.44 27.33 -8.92
CA ILE A 141 -0.52 26.69 -9.86
C ILE A 141 -1.21 25.67 -10.76
N SER A 142 -0.73 25.51 -12.00
CA SER A 142 -1.15 24.44 -12.91
C SER A 142 -0.44 23.11 -12.57
N ALA A 143 -0.96 21.99 -13.11
CA ALA A 143 -0.33 20.69 -12.93
C ALA A 143 1.08 20.63 -13.57
N GLU A 144 1.23 21.24 -14.71
CA GLU A 144 2.49 21.33 -15.47
C GLU A 144 3.53 22.10 -14.66
N ALA A 145 3.19 23.31 -14.23
CA ALA A 145 4.11 24.14 -13.43
C ALA A 145 4.45 23.51 -12.08
N LEU A 146 3.52 22.77 -11.45
CA LEU A 146 3.81 22.01 -10.23
C LEU A 146 4.78 20.85 -10.51
N CYS A 147 4.57 20.14 -11.62
CA CYS A 147 5.45 19.05 -12.05
C CYS A 147 6.88 19.58 -12.28
N ASP A 148 7.02 20.70 -13.00
CA ASP A 148 8.33 21.33 -13.26
C ASP A 148 9.04 21.70 -11.96
N ARG A 149 8.32 22.22 -10.96
CA ARG A 149 8.90 22.55 -9.64
C ARG A 149 9.38 21.29 -8.91
N PHE A 150 8.64 20.18 -8.98
CA PHE A 150 9.11 18.90 -8.41
C PHE A 150 10.40 18.43 -9.07
N VAL A 151 10.47 18.45 -10.41
CA VAL A 151 11.67 18.08 -11.16
C VAL A 151 12.86 18.97 -10.79
N GLN A 152 12.67 20.29 -10.65
CA GLN A 152 13.70 21.22 -10.20
C GLN A 152 14.21 20.94 -8.76
N MET A 153 13.36 20.35 -7.93
CA MET A 153 13.72 19.88 -6.57
C MET A 153 14.35 18.47 -6.57
N GLY A 154 14.59 17.85 -7.74
CA GLY A 154 15.13 16.50 -7.85
C GLY A 154 14.11 15.39 -7.54
N ILE A 155 12.81 15.69 -7.59
CA ILE A 155 11.73 14.73 -7.38
C ILE A 155 11.19 14.31 -8.74
N ASP A 156 11.29 13.02 -9.07
CA ASP A 156 10.75 12.49 -10.31
C ASP A 156 9.21 12.54 -10.27
N ALA A 157 8.63 13.21 -11.24
CA ALA A 157 7.20 13.44 -11.33
C ALA A 157 6.72 13.50 -12.78
N LYS A 158 5.43 13.21 -13.00
CA LYS A 158 4.80 13.39 -14.30
C LYS A 158 3.34 13.83 -14.16
N VAL A 159 2.86 14.62 -15.10
CA VAL A 159 1.45 14.99 -15.18
C VAL A 159 0.62 13.80 -15.64
N ASN A 160 -0.50 13.54 -14.94
CA ASN A 160 -1.43 12.49 -15.29
C ASN A 160 -2.86 12.94 -14.91
N GLY A 161 -3.74 13.09 -15.92
CA GLY A 161 -5.14 13.46 -15.72
C GLY A 161 -5.34 14.81 -15.02
N GLY A 162 -4.37 15.72 -15.13
CA GLY A 162 -4.36 17.03 -14.46
C GLY A 162 -3.94 16.98 -12.98
N SER A 163 -3.57 15.81 -12.45
CA SER A 163 -2.80 15.62 -11.20
C SER A 163 -1.33 15.40 -11.54
N VAL A 164 -0.47 15.43 -10.54
CA VAL A 164 0.93 15.06 -10.67
C VAL A 164 1.16 13.74 -9.95
N GLN A 165 1.65 12.74 -10.68
CA GLN A 165 2.11 11.48 -10.11
C GLN A 165 3.56 11.63 -9.68
N ILE A 166 3.84 11.32 -8.42
CA ILE A 166 5.21 11.28 -7.88
C ILE A 166 5.77 9.87 -8.12
N LEU A 167 6.96 9.79 -8.71
CA LEU A 167 7.62 8.54 -9.09
C LEU A 167 8.77 8.16 -8.17
N SER A 168 9.32 9.10 -7.44
CA SER A 168 10.40 8.91 -6.46
C SER A 168 9.89 9.00 -5.02
N SER A 169 10.72 8.58 -4.07
CA SER A 169 10.40 8.75 -2.64
C SER A 169 10.49 10.23 -2.27
N VAL A 170 9.46 10.73 -1.59
CA VAL A 170 9.40 12.13 -1.14
C VAL A 170 8.83 12.23 0.28
N ASP A 171 9.39 13.12 1.09
CA ASP A 171 8.79 13.56 2.35
C ASP A 171 7.77 14.67 2.06
N ILE A 172 6.50 14.30 1.89
CA ILE A 172 5.42 15.26 1.62
C ILE A 172 5.30 16.30 2.73
N ALA A 173 5.36 15.88 4.00
CA ALA A 173 5.20 16.80 5.14
C ALA A 173 6.34 17.79 5.25
N GLY A 174 7.55 17.38 4.86
CA GLY A 174 8.73 18.26 4.79
C GLY A 174 8.77 19.19 3.58
N CYS A 175 8.00 18.88 2.52
CA CYS A 175 8.03 19.61 1.25
C CYS A 175 7.53 21.07 1.40
N SER A 176 8.31 22.04 0.93
CA SER A 176 7.95 23.47 0.97
C SER A 176 6.68 23.77 0.19
N LEU A 177 6.53 23.18 -1.02
CA LEU A 177 5.35 23.36 -1.86
C LEU A 177 4.06 22.87 -1.17
N TYR A 178 4.15 21.80 -0.35
CA TYR A 178 3.03 21.34 0.45
C TYR A 178 2.66 22.32 1.57
N LYS A 179 3.67 22.79 2.31
CA LYS A 179 3.48 23.77 3.40
C LYS A 179 2.91 25.11 2.90
N GLU A 180 3.27 25.49 1.69
CA GLU A 180 2.77 26.71 1.02
C GLU A 180 1.39 26.50 0.37
N GLY A 181 0.84 25.26 0.40
CA GLY A 181 -0.48 24.94 -0.12
C GLY A 181 -0.59 24.99 -1.65
N PHE A 182 0.50 24.67 -2.36
CA PHE A 182 0.47 24.52 -3.83
C PHE A 182 -0.18 23.22 -4.27
N PHE A 183 -0.22 22.20 -3.42
CA PHE A 183 -0.88 20.93 -3.71
C PHE A 183 -1.33 20.25 -2.42
N PHE A 184 -2.16 19.22 -2.57
CA PHE A 184 -2.54 18.26 -1.53
C PHE A 184 -2.50 16.84 -2.09
N VAL A 185 -2.33 15.86 -1.19
CA VAL A 185 -2.33 14.43 -1.58
C VAL A 185 -3.74 14.00 -1.84
N GLN A 186 -4.00 13.47 -3.03
CA GLN A 186 -5.31 12.96 -3.41
C GLN A 186 -5.17 11.93 -4.53
N ASP A 187 -5.83 10.79 -4.39
CA ASP A 187 -5.92 9.78 -5.43
C ASP A 187 -6.65 10.31 -6.67
N LEU A 188 -6.24 9.81 -7.84
CA LEU A 188 -6.79 10.24 -9.12
C LEU A 188 -8.29 9.91 -9.25
N SER A 189 -8.75 8.80 -8.63
CA SER A 189 -10.17 8.40 -8.63
C SER A 189 -11.01 9.38 -7.81
N SER A 190 -10.55 9.73 -6.61
CA SER A 190 -11.19 10.73 -5.74
C SER A 190 -11.31 12.09 -6.44
N ARG A 191 -10.24 12.50 -7.14
CA ARG A 191 -10.30 13.73 -7.94
C ARG A 191 -11.33 13.66 -9.07
N ARG A 192 -11.40 12.51 -9.74
CA ARG A 192 -12.42 12.32 -10.82
C ARG A 192 -13.83 12.37 -10.26
N CYS A 193 -14.09 11.79 -9.08
CA CYS A 193 -15.37 11.88 -8.39
C CYS A 193 -15.75 13.33 -8.08
N ALA A 194 -14.83 14.10 -7.48
CA ALA A 194 -15.07 15.52 -7.21
C ALA A 194 -15.38 16.31 -8.50
N ARG A 195 -14.66 16.03 -9.59
CA ARG A 195 -14.91 16.69 -10.89
C ARG A 195 -16.23 16.31 -11.52
N ALA A 196 -16.68 15.05 -11.35
CA ALA A 196 -17.94 14.58 -11.91
C ALA A 196 -19.16 15.30 -11.31
N LEU A 197 -19.03 15.86 -10.09
CA LEU A 197 -20.06 16.70 -9.49
C LEU A 197 -20.36 17.95 -10.33
N GLY A 198 -19.35 18.51 -11.01
CA GLY A 198 -19.51 19.68 -11.87
C GLY A 198 -19.90 20.96 -11.14
N ALA A 199 -19.52 21.08 -9.86
CA ALA A 199 -19.85 22.22 -9.01
C ALA A 199 -19.36 23.55 -9.63
N ARG A 200 -20.19 24.61 -9.54
CA ARG A 200 -19.94 25.91 -10.15
C ARG A 200 -19.81 27.00 -9.10
N PRO A 201 -19.12 28.09 -9.37
CA PRO A 201 -19.07 29.25 -8.50
C PRO A 201 -20.47 29.74 -8.10
N GLY A 202 -20.68 30.00 -6.81
CA GLY A 202 -21.95 30.48 -6.24
C GLY A 202 -22.97 29.37 -5.89
N GLU A 203 -22.64 28.10 -6.14
CA GLU A 203 -23.51 27.00 -5.71
C GLU A 203 -23.22 26.62 -4.25
N THR A 204 -24.21 26.07 -3.56
CA THR A 204 -24.04 25.47 -2.23
C THR A 204 -23.90 23.96 -2.35
N VAL A 205 -22.80 23.42 -1.87
CA VAL A 205 -22.49 21.98 -1.95
C VAL A 205 -22.39 21.39 -0.54
N LEU A 206 -23.17 20.33 -0.28
CA LEU A 206 -23.05 19.53 0.96
C LEU A 206 -22.19 18.28 0.67
N TYR A 207 -21.05 18.19 1.33
CA TYR A 207 -20.20 16.99 1.29
C TYR A 207 -20.21 16.27 2.64
N MET A 208 -20.93 15.14 2.72
CA MET A 208 -21.19 14.43 3.98
C MET A 208 -20.01 13.61 4.49
N CYS A 209 -19.06 13.22 3.64
CA CYS A 209 -17.89 12.38 3.97
C CYS A 209 -16.57 13.16 3.84
N ALA A 210 -16.51 14.38 4.31
CA ALA A 210 -15.47 15.36 4.01
C ALA A 210 -14.06 15.07 4.55
N CYS A 211 -13.88 14.10 5.42
CA CYS A 211 -12.57 13.79 6.03
C CYS A 211 -11.71 12.88 5.12
N PRO A 212 -10.43 13.22 4.85
CA PRO A 212 -9.62 14.34 5.36
C PRO A 212 -9.70 15.65 4.56
N GLY A 213 -10.60 15.77 3.57
CA GLY A 213 -10.87 17.03 2.87
C GLY A 213 -10.40 17.10 1.42
N GLY A 214 -9.83 16.04 0.86
CA GLY A 214 -9.31 16.04 -0.52
C GLY A 214 -10.36 16.43 -1.57
N GLU A 215 -11.54 15.82 -1.51
CA GLU A 215 -12.66 16.14 -2.39
C GLU A 215 -13.22 17.53 -2.10
N THR A 216 -13.30 17.94 -0.83
CA THR A 216 -13.73 19.28 -0.44
C THR A 216 -12.85 20.35 -1.09
N PHE A 217 -11.51 20.19 -1.02
CA PHE A 217 -10.59 21.12 -1.68
C PHE A 217 -10.75 21.11 -3.21
N ALA A 218 -10.92 19.93 -3.80
CA ALA A 218 -11.12 19.80 -5.24
C ALA A 218 -12.42 20.48 -5.70
N ILE A 219 -13.49 20.37 -4.94
CA ILE A 219 -14.78 21.03 -5.19
C ILE A 219 -14.64 22.54 -5.02
N ALA A 220 -14.05 23.01 -3.92
CA ALA A 220 -13.84 24.43 -3.66
C ALA A 220 -13.01 25.12 -4.78
N MET A 221 -12.02 24.42 -5.34
CA MET A 221 -11.24 24.93 -6.49
C MET A 221 -12.09 25.02 -7.76
N GLN A 222 -13.00 24.06 -8.03
CA GLN A 222 -13.94 24.15 -9.16
C GLN A 222 -14.87 25.37 -9.00
N MET A 223 -15.28 25.62 -7.78
CA MET A 223 -16.14 26.77 -7.44
C MET A 223 -15.35 28.09 -7.33
N GLN A 224 -14.05 28.10 -7.62
CA GLN A 224 -13.18 29.29 -7.46
C GLN A 224 -13.26 29.88 -6.04
N ASN A 225 -13.51 29.03 -5.05
CA ASN A 225 -13.73 29.39 -3.64
C ASN A 225 -14.90 30.38 -3.44
N LEU A 226 -15.93 30.31 -4.30
CA LEU A 226 -17.14 31.10 -4.26
C LEU A 226 -18.33 30.16 -4.07
N GLY A 227 -18.83 30.05 -2.81
CA GLY A 227 -19.94 29.18 -2.46
C GLY A 227 -20.14 29.00 -0.99
#